data_244ac19ba85160b2878ee2629a979b50
#
_entry.id   244ac19ba85160b2878ee2629a979b50
#
_cell.length_a   1.000
_cell.length_b   1.000
_cell.length_c   1.000
_cell.angle_alpha   90.00
_cell.angle_beta   90.00
_cell.angle_gamma   90.00
#
_symmetry.space_group_name_H-M   'P 1'
#
loop_
_entity.id
_entity.type
_entity.pdbx_description
1 polymer ?
#
loop_
_entity_poly.entity_id
_entity_poly.type
_entity_poly.pdbx_seq_one_letter_code
_entity_poly.pdbx_strand_id
1 'polypeptide(L)'
;GVDLSGLHRTDGQTFRWKGKYGFDLNEAITLDTQLNVFGDFNPVLSDEYRQSEVVFLANIDPTLQLEVLDQVENPRFVAMDTMNLWINTKRDELEKVMSRVDMVVINETEARMFAGESNVVIAAQKIRELGPQFVVVKRGEYGALLFTPEDVFFAPAYPLEAVFDPTGAGDTFAGGLMGYLARNKKF
;
A
#
# COMPACT_ATOMS: atom_id res chain seq x y z
N GLY A 1 5.71 13.76 17.24
CA GLY A 1 6.77 13.00 16.57
C GLY A 1 6.32 11.57 16.34
N VAL A 2 7.11 10.78 15.61
CA VAL A 2 6.85 9.33 15.44
C VAL A 2 7.35 8.61 16.68
N ASP A 3 6.55 7.67 17.21
CA ASP A 3 7.01 6.76 18.26
C ASP A 3 8.02 5.75 17.66
N LEU A 4 9.14 5.58 18.31
CA LEU A 4 10.23 4.70 17.89
C LEU A 4 10.45 3.51 18.86
N SER A 5 9.54 3.25 19.78
CA SER A 5 9.67 2.15 20.76
C SER A 5 9.69 0.78 20.08
N GLY A 6 9.06 0.65 18.89
CA GLY A 6 9.09 -0.54 18.06
C GLY A 6 10.26 -0.61 17.06
N LEU A 7 11.24 0.30 17.12
CA LEU A 7 12.38 0.28 16.23
C LEU A 7 13.39 -0.80 16.66
N HIS A 8 13.54 -1.82 15.82
CA HIS A 8 14.58 -2.85 16.00
C HIS A 8 15.79 -2.53 15.14
N ARG A 9 16.98 -2.71 15.73
CA ARG A 9 18.26 -2.63 15.03
C ARG A 9 18.89 -4.00 15.00
N THR A 10 19.41 -4.39 13.84
CA THR A 10 20.14 -5.65 13.68
C THR A 10 21.44 -5.41 12.94
N ASP A 11 22.44 -6.25 13.21
CA ASP A 11 23.73 -6.15 12.54
C ASP A 11 23.63 -6.70 11.11
N GLY A 12 24.27 -6.03 10.16
CA GLY A 12 24.32 -6.43 8.77
C GLY A 12 24.03 -5.26 7.81
N GLN A 13 23.87 -5.60 6.54
CA GLN A 13 23.56 -4.60 5.51
C GLN A 13 22.07 -4.35 5.47
N THR A 14 21.69 -3.07 5.32
CA THR A 14 20.29 -2.66 5.17
C THR A 14 19.73 -3.05 3.79
N PHE A 15 18.42 -3.13 3.67
CA PHE A 15 17.71 -3.28 2.39
C PHE A 15 18.20 -2.28 1.35
N ARG A 16 18.40 -2.74 0.13
CA ARG A 16 18.74 -1.89 -1.02
C ARG A 16 17.87 -2.24 -2.20
N TRP A 17 17.26 -1.21 -2.77
CA TRP A 17 16.57 -1.30 -4.04
C TRP A 17 17.19 -0.33 -5.03
N LYS A 18 17.31 -0.76 -6.28
CA LYS A 18 17.78 0.06 -7.38
C LYS A 18 16.77 0.00 -8.52
N GLY A 19 16.23 1.14 -8.88
CA GLY A 19 15.28 1.28 -9.95
C GLY A 19 15.71 2.29 -11.00
N LYS A 20 15.02 2.28 -12.12
CA LYS A 20 15.12 3.27 -13.18
C LYS A 20 13.72 3.67 -13.61
N TYR A 21 13.50 4.97 -13.69
CA TYR A 21 12.32 5.54 -14.34
C TYR A 21 12.60 5.80 -15.82
N GLY A 22 11.62 5.51 -16.67
CA GLY A 22 11.65 5.79 -18.08
C GLY A 22 11.13 7.20 -18.40
N PHE A 23 10.63 7.38 -19.61
CA PHE A 23 9.95 8.62 -20.01
C PHE A 23 8.66 8.80 -19.23
N ASP A 24 7.94 7.69 -18.97
CA ASP A 24 6.81 7.66 -18.06
C ASP A 24 7.32 7.47 -16.63
N LEU A 25 7.20 8.51 -15.80
CA LEU A 25 7.65 8.52 -14.41
C LEU A 25 6.70 7.78 -13.45
N ASN A 26 5.58 7.23 -13.94
CA ASN A 26 4.62 6.50 -13.12
C ASN A 26 5.06 5.06 -12.82
N GLU A 27 6.01 4.53 -13.61
CA GLU A 27 6.51 3.16 -13.45
C GLU A 27 8.01 3.12 -13.24
N ALA A 28 8.42 2.43 -12.18
CA ALA A 28 9.83 2.13 -11.93
C ALA A 28 10.18 0.73 -12.47
N ILE A 29 11.26 0.65 -13.25
CA ILE A 29 11.85 -0.61 -13.67
C ILE A 29 12.85 -1.02 -12.59
N THR A 30 12.59 -2.10 -11.87
CA THR A 30 13.52 -2.65 -10.88
C THR A 30 14.76 -3.22 -11.59
N LEU A 31 15.93 -2.76 -11.20
CA LEU A 31 17.22 -3.22 -11.72
C LEU A 31 17.92 -4.20 -10.76
N ASP A 32 17.76 -3.99 -9.44
CA ASP A 32 18.35 -4.83 -8.40
C ASP A 32 17.56 -4.70 -7.10
N THR A 33 17.46 -5.79 -6.35
CA THR A 33 16.85 -5.82 -5.02
C THR A 33 17.68 -6.71 -4.11
N GLN A 34 18.23 -6.14 -3.04
CA GLN A 34 18.98 -6.83 -2.01
C GLN A 34 18.21 -6.74 -0.70
N LEU A 35 17.60 -7.84 -0.29
CA LEU A 35 16.82 -7.87 0.95
C LEU A 35 17.69 -7.67 2.17
N ASN A 36 18.90 -8.27 2.16
CA ASN A 36 19.85 -8.21 3.29
C ASN A 36 19.14 -8.58 4.61
N VAL A 37 19.40 -7.87 5.72
CA VAL A 37 18.78 -8.16 7.02
C VAL A 37 17.24 -8.02 7.02
N PHE A 38 16.67 -7.35 6.02
CA PHE A 38 15.22 -7.23 5.88
C PHE A 38 14.56 -8.56 5.47
N GLY A 39 15.33 -9.50 4.85
CA GLY A 39 14.82 -10.81 4.47
C GLY A 39 14.41 -11.69 5.67
N ASP A 40 14.98 -11.42 6.84
CA ASP A 40 14.70 -12.14 8.09
C ASP A 40 13.77 -11.32 9.02
N PHE A 41 13.20 -10.22 8.51
CA PHE A 41 12.32 -9.36 9.29
C PHE A 41 11.03 -10.08 9.67
N ASN A 42 10.73 -10.11 10.96
CA ASN A 42 9.51 -10.65 11.53
C ASN A 42 8.89 -9.60 12.46
N PRO A 43 7.75 -8.99 12.09
CA PRO A 43 7.13 -7.94 12.88
C PRO A 43 6.49 -8.51 14.15
N VAL A 44 7.01 -8.09 15.32
CA VAL A 44 6.40 -8.36 16.61
C VAL A 44 5.90 -7.06 17.20
N LEU A 45 4.58 -6.94 17.34
CA LEU A 45 3.94 -5.73 17.86
C LEU A 45 4.00 -5.70 19.40
N SER A 46 4.32 -4.53 19.96
CA SER A 46 4.11 -4.26 21.38
C SER A 46 2.61 -4.27 21.73
N ASP A 47 2.29 -4.42 23.01
CA ASP A 47 0.89 -4.40 23.47
C ASP A 47 0.18 -3.08 23.09
N GLU A 48 0.91 -1.96 23.09
CA GLU A 48 0.40 -0.67 22.65
C GLU A 48 0.06 -0.66 21.16
N TYR A 49 0.95 -1.19 20.32
CA TYR A 49 0.72 -1.23 18.87
C TYR A 49 -0.37 -2.23 18.46
N ARG A 50 -0.55 -3.31 19.21
CA ARG A 50 -1.66 -4.25 19.00
C ARG A 50 -3.03 -3.60 19.16
N GLN A 51 -3.13 -2.57 19.99
CA GLN A 51 -4.37 -1.81 20.25
C GLN A 51 -4.57 -0.62 19.29
N SER A 52 -3.84 -0.57 18.19
CA SER A 52 -3.96 0.52 17.21
C SER A 52 -5.36 0.54 16.57
N GLU A 53 -6.07 1.67 16.69
CA GLU A 53 -7.40 1.85 16.08
C GLU A 53 -7.34 1.91 14.54
N VAL A 54 -6.24 2.43 13.98
CA VAL A 54 -6.04 2.58 12.53
C VAL A 54 -4.72 1.96 12.15
N VAL A 55 -4.76 1.05 11.19
CA VAL A 55 -3.58 0.30 10.73
C VAL A 55 -3.37 0.52 9.25
N PHE A 56 -2.14 0.78 8.87
CA PHE A 56 -1.73 0.81 7.47
C PHE A 56 -0.63 -0.24 7.21
N LEU A 57 -0.98 -1.24 6.43
CA LEU A 57 -0.08 -2.29 6.00
C LEU A 57 0.63 -1.81 4.72
N ALA A 58 1.73 -1.10 4.91
CA ALA A 58 2.55 -0.62 3.80
C ALA A 58 3.14 -1.78 2.99
N ASN A 59 3.64 -1.48 1.80
CA ASN A 59 4.17 -2.45 0.86
C ASN A 59 5.31 -3.30 1.46
N ILE A 60 5.00 -4.56 1.75
CA ILE A 60 5.91 -5.61 2.19
C ILE A 60 5.36 -6.96 1.75
N ASP A 61 6.09 -8.06 1.97
CA ASP A 61 5.59 -9.42 1.77
C ASP A 61 4.20 -9.62 2.39
N PRO A 62 3.19 -10.04 1.62
CA PRO A 62 1.83 -10.25 2.14
C PRO A 62 1.75 -11.22 3.32
N THR A 63 2.68 -12.18 3.43
CA THR A 63 2.76 -13.06 4.58
C THR A 63 2.99 -12.27 5.87
N LEU A 64 3.90 -11.28 5.84
CA LEU A 64 4.17 -10.41 6.99
C LEU A 64 3.00 -9.46 7.28
N GLN A 65 2.29 -9.01 6.25
CA GLN A 65 1.06 -8.23 6.43
C GLN A 65 -0.01 -9.06 7.16
N LEU A 66 -0.17 -10.35 6.83
CA LEU A 66 -1.07 -11.27 7.54
C LEU A 66 -0.64 -11.46 9.00
N GLU A 67 0.66 -11.63 9.26
CA GLU A 67 1.19 -11.77 10.62
C GLU A 67 0.92 -10.53 11.49
N VAL A 68 0.99 -9.33 10.90
CA VAL A 68 0.57 -8.10 11.59
C VAL A 68 -0.93 -8.09 11.87
N LEU A 69 -1.76 -8.45 10.88
CA LEU A 69 -3.21 -8.54 11.06
C LEU A 69 -3.63 -9.53 12.14
N ASP A 70 -2.87 -10.61 12.33
CA ASP A 70 -3.12 -11.59 13.38
C ASP A 70 -2.75 -11.10 14.78
N GLN A 71 -1.93 -10.05 14.88
CA GLN A 71 -1.50 -9.46 16.14
C GLN A 71 -2.34 -8.25 16.56
N VAL A 72 -2.95 -7.52 15.62
CA VAL A 72 -3.72 -6.31 15.92
C VAL A 72 -5.10 -6.68 16.51
N GLU A 73 -5.47 -5.99 17.59
CA GLU A 73 -6.68 -6.25 18.36
C GLU A 73 -7.79 -5.25 18.02
N ASN A 74 -8.83 -5.69 17.32
CA ASN A 74 -10.05 -4.93 17.01
C ASN A 74 -9.78 -3.55 16.36
N PRO A 75 -8.99 -3.46 15.30
CA PRO A 75 -8.79 -2.20 14.60
C PRO A 75 -10.13 -1.69 14.05
N ARG A 76 -10.32 -0.38 14.06
CA ARG A 76 -11.52 0.28 13.50
C ARG A 76 -11.42 0.46 12.01
N PHE A 77 -10.19 0.56 11.50
CA PHE A 77 -9.93 0.73 10.08
C PHE A 77 -8.55 0.18 9.71
N VAL A 78 -8.52 -0.65 8.69
CA VAL A 78 -7.29 -1.22 8.15
C VAL A 78 -7.19 -0.89 6.67
N ALA A 79 -6.07 -0.31 6.28
CA ALA A 79 -5.75 -0.13 4.87
C ALA A 79 -4.44 -0.82 4.52
N MET A 80 -4.27 -1.16 3.24
CA MET A 80 -3.06 -1.77 2.73
C MET A 80 -2.58 -1.11 1.45
N ASP A 81 -1.29 -1.25 1.18
CA ASP A 81 -0.65 -1.02 -0.12
C ASP A 81 0.03 -2.32 -0.59
N THR A 82 0.34 -2.40 -1.87
CA THR A 82 1.02 -3.54 -2.48
C THR A 82 1.88 -3.08 -3.65
N MET A 83 2.55 -4.02 -4.31
CA MET A 83 3.29 -3.78 -5.55
C MET A 83 3.20 -4.97 -6.51
N ASN A 84 3.60 -4.74 -7.76
CA ASN A 84 3.61 -5.73 -8.84
C ASN A 84 4.35 -7.04 -8.48
N LEU A 85 5.42 -6.96 -7.67
CA LEU A 85 6.16 -8.15 -7.23
C LEU A 85 5.22 -9.15 -6.53
N TRP A 86 4.44 -8.67 -5.57
CA TRP A 86 3.54 -9.53 -4.78
C TRP A 86 2.34 -10.00 -5.59
N ILE A 87 1.83 -9.16 -6.48
CA ILE A 87 0.77 -9.54 -7.43
C ILE A 87 1.19 -10.74 -8.28
N ASN A 88 2.47 -10.79 -8.67
CA ASN A 88 3.00 -11.85 -9.53
C ASN A 88 3.52 -13.09 -8.77
N THR A 89 3.95 -12.95 -7.53
CA THR A 89 4.68 -14.01 -6.82
C THR A 89 3.97 -14.55 -5.58
N LYS A 90 3.04 -13.79 -4.98
CA LYS A 90 2.35 -14.13 -3.73
C LYS A 90 0.86 -13.78 -3.78
N ARG A 91 0.24 -14.11 -4.88
CA ARG A 91 -1.14 -13.74 -5.17
C ARG A 91 -2.12 -14.25 -4.11
N ASP A 92 -2.01 -15.50 -3.73
CA ASP A 92 -2.94 -16.13 -2.78
C ASP A 92 -2.87 -15.49 -1.40
N GLU A 93 -1.66 -15.14 -0.93
CA GLU A 93 -1.46 -14.42 0.33
C GLU A 93 -1.99 -12.98 0.22
N LEU A 94 -1.75 -12.33 -0.90
CA LEU A 94 -2.25 -10.97 -1.15
C LEU A 94 -3.77 -10.91 -1.15
N GLU A 95 -4.46 -11.86 -1.76
CA GLU A 95 -5.93 -11.96 -1.73
C GLU A 95 -6.45 -12.18 -0.31
N LYS A 96 -5.75 -12.97 0.51
CA LYS A 96 -6.08 -13.13 1.94
C LYS A 96 -5.94 -11.82 2.72
N VAL A 97 -4.89 -11.03 2.46
CA VAL A 97 -4.76 -9.71 3.08
C VAL A 97 -5.90 -8.81 2.64
N MET A 98 -6.17 -8.73 1.32
CA MET A 98 -7.26 -7.91 0.77
C MET A 98 -8.61 -8.24 1.37
N SER A 99 -8.88 -9.53 1.64
CA SER A 99 -10.15 -9.95 2.26
C SER A 99 -10.32 -9.54 3.72
N ARG A 100 -9.27 -9.02 4.37
CA ARG A 100 -9.25 -8.65 5.80
C ARG A 100 -9.07 -7.15 6.04
N VAL A 101 -9.04 -6.33 5.00
CA VAL A 101 -8.83 -4.89 5.10
C VAL A 101 -10.05 -4.12 4.62
N ASP A 102 -10.20 -2.89 5.09
CA ASP A 102 -11.30 -2.00 4.69
C ASP A 102 -10.97 -1.24 3.41
N MET A 103 -9.67 -0.94 3.19
CA MET A 103 -9.20 -0.15 2.05
C MET A 103 -7.96 -0.74 1.40
N VAL A 104 -7.95 -0.75 0.08
CA VAL A 104 -6.74 -1.01 -0.74
C VAL A 104 -6.31 0.28 -1.43
N VAL A 105 -5.03 0.63 -1.28
CA VAL A 105 -4.38 1.75 -1.99
C VAL A 105 -3.43 1.15 -3.01
N ILE A 106 -3.68 1.36 -4.29
CA ILE A 106 -2.97 0.66 -5.38
C ILE A 106 -2.76 1.62 -6.56
N ASN A 107 -1.72 1.42 -7.38
CA ASN A 107 -1.62 2.21 -8.61
C ASN A 107 -2.45 1.59 -9.75
N GLU A 108 -2.67 2.36 -10.82
CA GLU A 108 -3.54 1.94 -11.94
C GLU A 108 -3.02 0.68 -12.65
N THR A 109 -1.71 0.59 -12.89
CA THR A 109 -1.09 -0.57 -13.53
C THR A 109 -1.21 -1.82 -12.66
N GLU A 110 -0.96 -1.69 -11.37
CA GLU A 110 -1.11 -2.79 -10.40
C GLU A 110 -2.57 -3.26 -10.29
N ALA A 111 -3.53 -2.32 -10.24
CA ALA A 111 -4.95 -2.66 -10.20
C ALA A 111 -5.39 -3.45 -11.43
N ARG A 112 -4.99 -3.00 -12.62
CA ARG A 112 -5.25 -3.69 -13.89
C ARG A 112 -4.59 -5.07 -13.94
N MET A 113 -3.33 -5.16 -13.53
CA MET A 113 -2.56 -6.41 -13.45
C MET A 113 -3.22 -7.40 -12.51
N PHE A 114 -3.58 -6.94 -11.30
CA PHE A 114 -4.24 -7.77 -10.30
C PHE A 114 -5.58 -8.31 -10.79
N ALA A 115 -6.41 -7.46 -11.38
CA ALA A 115 -7.74 -7.85 -11.84
C ALA A 115 -7.75 -8.59 -13.18
N GLY A 116 -6.65 -8.56 -13.97
CA GLY A 116 -6.61 -9.04 -15.34
C GLY A 116 -7.52 -8.23 -16.28
N GLU A 117 -7.67 -6.91 -16.01
CA GLU A 117 -8.63 -6.03 -16.70
C GLU A 117 -7.97 -4.75 -17.20
N SER A 118 -8.28 -4.38 -18.43
CA SER A 118 -7.82 -3.12 -19.01
C SER A 118 -8.61 -1.89 -18.52
N ASN A 119 -9.85 -2.08 -18.09
CA ASN A 119 -10.70 -1.03 -17.56
C ASN A 119 -10.50 -0.88 -16.06
N VAL A 120 -10.01 0.27 -15.61
CA VAL A 120 -9.71 0.55 -14.21
C VAL A 120 -10.94 0.49 -13.30
N VAL A 121 -12.12 0.82 -13.80
CA VAL A 121 -13.38 0.75 -13.02
C VAL A 121 -13.73 -0.71 -12.75
N ILE A 122 -13.63 -1.58 -13.77
CA ILE A 122 -13.86 -3.02 -13.60
C ILE A 122 -12.78 -3.63 -12.71
N ALA A 123 -11.52 -3.21 -12.88
CA ALA A 123 -10.43 -3.67 -12.04
C ALA A 123 -10.67 -3.36 -10.54
N ALA A 124 -11.06 -2.13 -10.23
CA ALA A 124 -11.38 -1.72 -8.86
C ALA A 124 -12.60 -2.47 -8.29
N GLN A 125 -13.62 -2.75 -9.10
CA GLN A 125 -14.78 -3.55 -8.69
C GLN A 125 -14.37 -4.98 -8.31
N LYS A 126 -13.55 -5.65 -9.13
CA LYS A 126 -13.03 -6.98 -8.83
C LYS A 126 -12.20 -7.02 -7.56
N ILE A 127 -11.39 -5.98 -7.29
CA ILE A 127 -10.65 -5.86 -6.02
C ILE A 127 -11.65 -5.75 -4.86
N ARG A 128 -12.70 -4.95 -4.99
CA ARG A 128 -13.72 -4.80 -3.95
C ARG A 128 -14.50 -6.10 -3.67
N GLU A 129 -14.71 -6.94 -4.67
CA GLU A 129 -15.35 -8.24 -4.51
C GLU A 129 -14.58 -9.19 -3.57
N LEU A 130 -13.29 -8.94 -3.33
CA LEU A 130 -12.49 -9.70 -2.37
C LEU A 130 -12.75 -9.33 -0.91
N GLY A 131 -13.34 -8.16 -0.64
CA GLY A 131 -13.66 -7.75 0.73
C GLY A 131 -13.55 -6.25 1.02
N PRO A 132 -12.56 -5.50 0.51
CA PRO A 132 -12.37 -4.11 0.88
C PRO A 132 -13.56 -3.25 0.41
N GLN A 133 -14.06 -2.39 1.30
CA GLN A 133 -15.13 -1.45 0.97
C GLN A 133 -14.63 -0.33 0.06
N PHE A 134 -13.36 0.05 0.24
CA PHE A 134 -12.76 1.18 -0.45
C PHE A 134 -11.56 0.73 -1.29
N VAL A 135 -11.49 1.24 -2.52
CA VAL A 135 -10.28 1.09 -3.35
C VAL A 135 -9.84 2.45 -3.84
N VAL A 136 -8.62 2.83 -3.51
CA VAL A 136 -7.98 4.04 -4.00
C VAL A 136 -7.01 3.66 -5.11
N VAL A 137 -7.26 4.12 -6.32
CA VAL A 137 -6.39 3.90 -7.47
C VAL A 137 -5.59 5.17 -7.74
N LYS A 138 -4.28 5.11 -7.49
CA LYS A 138 -3.32 6.19 -7.78
C LYS A 138 -3.01 6.21 -9.28
N ARG A 139 -3.00 7.39 -9.91
CA ARG A 139 -2.85 7.57 -11.36
C ARG A 139 -1.77 8.59 -11.72
N GLY A 140 -0.75 8.70 -10.88
CA GLY A 140 0.36 9.63 -11.09
C GLY A 140 -0.11 11.07 -11.27
N GLU A 141 0.34 11.71 -12.34
CA GLU A 141 -0.01 13.11 -12.68
C GLU A 141 -1.50 13.33 -12.95
N TYR A 142 -2.27 12.28 -13.17
CA TYR A 142 -3.73 12.37 -13.36
C TYR A 142 -4.50 12.37 -12.04
N GLY A 143 -3.84 12.14 -10.89
CA GLY A 143 -4.49 12.15 -9.57
C GLY A 143 -4.88 10.78 -9.05
N ALA A 144 -6.07 10.66 -8.46
CA ALA A 144 -6.54 9.41 -7.88
C ALA A 144 -8.05 9.23 -8.06
N LEU A 145 -8.47 7.96 -8.10
CA LEU A 145 -9.88 7.55 -8.04
C LEU A 145 -10.10 6.87 -6.69
N LEU A 146 -11.17 7.23 -6.00
CA LEU A 146 -11.67 6.53 -4.84
C LEU A 146 -12.99 5.83 -5.22
N PHE A 147 -13.00 4.52 -5.10
CA PHE A 147 -14.20 3.69 -5.25
C PHE A 147 -14.76 3.38 -3.87
N THR A 148 -16.01 3.70 -3.65
CA THR A 148 -16.79 3.41 -2.44
C THR A 148 -17.93 2.43 -2.76
N PRO A 149 -18.72 1.94 -1.77
CA PRO A 149 -19.90 1.16 -2.05
C PRO A 149 -20.95 1.86 -2.93
N GLU A 150 -21.04 3.21 -2.83
CA GLU A 150 -22.09 3.98 -3.49
C GLU A 150 -21.58 4.75 -4.71
N ASP A 151 -20.34 5.24 -4.66
CA ASP A 151 -19.84 6.23 -5.61
C ASP A 151 -18.40 6.00 -6.06
N VAL A 152 -18.03 6.72 -7.12
CA VAL A 152 -16.64 6.89 -7.55
C VAL A 152 -16.29 8.37 -7.50
N PHE A 153 -15.29 8.70 -6.68
CA PHE A 153 -14.79 10.07 -6.56
C PHE A 153 -13.46 10.21 -7.29
N PHE A 154 -13.29 11.30 -8.03
CA PHE A 154 -12.04 11.65 -8.71
C PHE A 154 -11.39 12.87 -8.07
N ALA A 155 -10.14 12.74 -7.66
CA ALA A 155 -9.29 13.84 -7.19
C ALA A 155 -8.18 14.09 -8.22
N PRO A 156 -8.19 15.21 -8.97
CA PRO A 156 -7.11 15.54 -9.88
C PRO A 156 -5.83 15.88 -9.10
N ALA A 157 -4.67 15.54 -9.68
CA ALA A 157 -3.40 16.01 -9.14
C ALA A 157 -3.18 17.49 -9.45
N TYR A 158 -2.37 18.14 -8.62
CA TYR A 158 -1.87 19.48 -8.96
C TYR A 158 -0.81 19.34 -10.08
N PRO A 159 -0.94 20.06 -11.21
CA PRO A 159 0.00 19.96 -12.31
C PRO A 159 1.36 20.55 -11.90
N LEU A 160 2.41 19.74 -12.02
CA LEU A 160 3.78 20.14 -11.76
C LEU A 160 4.52 20.34 -13.09
N GLU A 161 5.32 21.40 -13.17
CA GLU A 161 6.17 21.65 -14.36
C GLU A 161 7.36 20.68 -14.44
N ALA A 162 7.87 20.22 -13.30
CA ALA A 162 9.00 19.30 -13.21
C ALA A 162 8.85 18.31 -12.06
N VAL A 163 9.17 17.06 -12.32
CA VAL A 163 9.32 16.00 -11.34
C VAL A 163 10.75 15.49 -11.40
N PHE A 164 11.51 15.63 -10.33
CA PHE A 164 12.92 15.23 -10.29
C PHE A 164 13.10 13.77 -9.89
N ASP A 165 12.33 13.34 -8.87
CA ASP A 165 12.36 11.97 -8.36
C ASP A 165 10.97 11.61 -7.81
N PRO A 166 10.25 10.69 -8.48
CA PRO A 166 8.93 10.26 -8.02
C PRO A 166 8.97 9.18 -6.94
N THR A 167 10.17 8.72 -6.51
CA THR A 167 10.32 7.68 -5.50
C THR A 167 9.67 8.11 -4.18
N GLY A 168 8.82 7.26 -3.63
CA GLY A 168 8.08 7.53 -2.40
C GLY A 168 6.85 8.43 -2.56
N ALA A 169 6.49 8.86 -3.78
CA ALA A 169 5.27 9.64 -4.00
C ALA A 169 4.01 8.84 -3.58
N GLY A 170 3.97 7.54 -3.90
CA GLY A 170 2.91 6.63 -3.48
C GLY A 170 2.80 6.49 -1.96
N ASP A 171 3.95 6.33 -1.28
CA ASP A 171 4.01 6.22 0.18
C ASP A 171 3.57 7.52 0.85
N THR A 172 4.00 8.66 0.31
CA THR A 172 3.59 10.01 0.79
C THR A 172 2.10 10.22 0.62
N PHE A 173 1.52 9.82 -0.51
CA PHE A 173 0.08 9.88 -0.74
C PHE A 173 -0.67 9.03 0.29
N ALA A 174 -0.27 7.77 0.46
CA ALA A 174 -0.90 6.86 1.42
C ALA A 174 -0.77 7.37 2.85
N GLY A 175 0.41 7.85 3.25
CA GLY A 175 0.65 8.44 4.57
C GLY A 175 -0.21 9.69 4.83
N GLY A 176 -0.36 10.55 3.83
CA GLY A 176 -1.24 11.74 3.91
C GLY A 176 -2.72 11.36 4.06
N LEU A 177 -3.19 10.39 3.25
CA LEU A 177 -4.55 9.87 3.32
C LEU A 177 -4.85 9.25 4.69
N MET A 178 -4.00 8.31 5.12
CA MET A 178 -4.18 7.62 6.40
C MET A 178 -4.07 8.56 7.60
N GLY A 179 -3.13 9.50 7.56
CA GLY A 179 -3.00 10.52 8.60
C GLY A 179 -4.23 11.42 8.71
N TYR A 180 -4.85 11.78 7.57
CA TYR A 180 -6.10 12.54 7.55
C TYR A 180 -7.27 11.73 8.13
N LEU A 181 -7.43 10.47 7.71
CA LEU A 181 -8.49 9.58 8.19
C LEU A 181 -8.38 9.36 9.70
N ALA A 182 -7.19 8.98 10.19
CA ALA A 182 -6.94 8.75 11.61
C ALA A 182 -7.22 9.99 12.47
N ARG A 183 -6.73 11.16 12.02
CA ARG A 183 -6.94 12.43 12.74
C ARG A 183 -8.41 12.84 12.84
N ASN A 184 -9.18 12.63 11.77
CA ASN A 184 -10.56 13.08 11.68
C ASN A 184 -11.57 11.99 12.04
N LYS A 185 -11.10 10.76 12.30
CA LYS A 185 -11.94 9.57 12.58
C LYS A 185 -13.05 9.36 11.53
N LYS A 186 -12.72 9.61 10.26
CA LYS A 186 -13.62 9.48 9.10
C LYS A 186 -13.27 8.19 8.34
N PHE A 187 -13.87 7.11 8.76
CA PHE A 187 -13.78 5.79 8.13
C PHE A 187 -15.02 4.97 8.44
#